data_66ea11f206c93c26426be10117d53059
#
_entry.id   66ea11f206c93c26426be10117d53059
#
_cell.length_a   1.000
_cell.length_b   1.000
_cell.length_c   1.000
_cell.angle_alpha   90.00
_cell.angle_beta   90.00
_cell.angle_gamma   90.00
#
_symmetry.space_group_name_H-M   'P 1'
#
loop_
_entity.id
_entity.type
_entity.pdbx_description
1 polymer ?
#
loop_
_entity_poly.entity_id
_entity_poly.type
_entity_poly.pdbx_seq_one_letter_code
_entity_poly.pdbx_strand_id
1 'polypeptide(L)'
;MDPRPATSGGASTVASPVGSSVPVHGAPPFAMFGGDAQHTGRRGGPAPTKAPKQVWSAALGGVVAGSPTIGPDGTIYVTSHDGGLYAFDAAGQRRWKLAMGDRSWSTPAVAEDGTIYVGSDDDHLYAVTREGAVKWKLRLGDCDPKGFGPESSRCDVDGGPTIGPDGTIYVGGDGIHAVWPDGTLRWKLATAEHVSSTPALGADGTVYAGSQDDALYAVAPDGTKRWEVRTGGDVDGAPAIGADGTIYVGSDDHALYAIDPSGSVKWKVVTGDDIRGGPAIGADGTIYIGSYDGRLYAIAPDGKVRWRVAAADKIHATPGIASNGLILVGAQDEHLYAIAPDGTLRWLVPVGGDLDTTPAIGRDGTIYVAGDDAHLQAFR
;
A
#
# COMPACT_ATOMS: atom_id res chain seq x y z
N MET A 1 -70.47 -44.56 -2.35
CA MET A 1 -69.08 -44.94 -2.66
C MET A 1 -68.44 -43.71 -3.25
N ASP A 2 -67.57 -43.18 -2.56
CA ASP A 2 -66.90 -41.85 -2.66
C ASP A 2 -65.77 -41.86 -3.69
N PRO A 3 -65.64 -40.87 -4.57
CA PRO A 3 -64.40 -40.61 -5.26
C PRO A 3 -63.70 -39.37 -4.69
N ARG A 4 -62.46 -39.54 -4.23
CA ARG A 4 -61.57 -38.46 -3.79
C ARG A 4 -61.13 -37.59 -4.95
N PRO A 5 -60.93 -36.27 -4.73
CA PRO A 5 -60.29 -35.40 -5.72
C PRO A 5 -58.76 -35.45 -5.64
N ALA A 6 -58.07 -35.30 -6.79
CA ALA A 6 -56.70 -35.26 -6.99
C ALA A 6 -56.10 -33.94 -6.45
N THR A 7 -55.02 -34.04 -5.71
CA THR A 7 -54.19 -32.89 -5.26
C THR A 7 -53.20 -32.48 -6.35
N SER A 8 -53.32 -31.23 -6.79
CA SER A 8 -52.36 -30.55 -7.66
C SER A 8 -51.04 -30.26 -6.92
N GLY A 9 -49.91 -30.74 -7.47
CA GLY A 9 -48.57 -30.44 -6.99
C GLY A 9 -48.20 -28.99 -7.29
N GLY A 10 -47.99 -28.20 -6.25
CA GLY A 10 -47.39 -26.86 -6.37
C GLY A 10 -45.89 -26.98 -6.52
N ALA A 11 -45.36 -26.47 -7.62
CA ALA A 11 -43.91 -26.30 -7.80
C ALA A 11 -43.43 -25.20 -6.87
N SER A 12 -42.58 -25.57 -5.91
CA SER A 12 -41.88 -24.66 -5.05
C SER A 12 -40.69 -24.05 -5.84
N THR A 13 -40.81 -22.80 -6.24
CA THR A 13 -39.69 -22.02 -6.76
C THR A 13 -38.78 -21.63 -5.60
N VAL A 14 -37.63 -22.30 -5.52
CA VAL A 14 -36.52 -21.88 -4.63
C VAL A 14 -36.01 -20.55 -5.15
N ALA A 15 -36.29 -19.47 -4.43
CA ALA A 15 -35.65 -18.17 -4.67
C ALA A 15 -34.16 -18.25 -4.33
N SER A 16 -33.33 -17.98 -5.32
CA SER A 16 -31.89 -17.75 -5.11
C SER A 16 -31.70 -16.60 -4.11
N PRO A 17 -30.75 -16.69 -3.17
CA PRO A 17 -30.48 -15.58 -2.29
C PRO A 17 -29.91 -14.41 -3.12
N VAL A 18 -30.65 -13.31 -3.12
CA VAL A 18 -30.17 -12.01 -3.57
C VAL A 18 -28.96 -11.67 -2.71
N GLY A 19 -27.79 -11.63 -3.33
CA GLY A 19 -26.56 -11.18 -2.69
C GLY A 19 -26.79 -9.80 -2.10
N SER A 20 -26.78 -9.71 -0.77
CA SER A 20 -26.71 -8.44 -0.08
C SER A 20 -25.38 -7.80 -0.44
N SER A 21 -25.41 -6.82 -1.35
CA SER A 21 -24.30 -5.87 -1.52
C SER A 21 -24.18 -5.13 -0.18
N VAL A 22 -23.18 -5.50 0.61
CA VAL A 22 -22.74 -4.69 1.74
C VAL A 22 -22.40 -3.32 1.14
N PRO A 23 -22.99 -2.21 1.63
CA PRO A 23 -22.58 -0.89 1.17
C PRO A 23 -21.12 -0.74 1.57
N VAL A 24 -20.24 -0.64 0.60
CA VAL A 24 -18.89 -0.11 0.81
C VAL A 24 -19.10 1.33 1.23
N HIS A 25 -19.18 1.58 2.52
CA HIS A 25 -19.01 2.93 3.06
C HIS A 25 -17.62 3.34 2.64
N GLY A 26 -17.56 4.22 1.62
CA GLY A 26 -16.33 4.65 1.03
C GLY A 26 -15.48 5.36 2.06
N ALA A 27 -14.47 4.68 2.57
CA ALA A 27 -13.32 5.37 3.10
C ALA A 27 -12.85 6.38 2.04
N PRO A 28 -12.42 7.60 2.43
CA PRO A 28 -11.92 8.56 1.46
C PRO A 28 -10.80 7.90 0.67
N PRO A 29 -10.81 8.01 -0.68
CA PRO A 29 -9.75 7.46 -1.48
C PRO A 29 -8.44 8.09 -1.00
N PHE A 30 -7.41 7.27 -0.71
CA PHE A 30 -6.04 7.67 -0.34
C PHE A 30 -5.73 7.93 1.13
N ALA A 31 -6.57 7.50 2.06
CA ALA A 31 -6.30 7.66 3.49
C ALA A 31 -5.13 6.79 3.99
N MET A 32 -4.59 5.86 3.18
CA MET A 32 -3.46 4.99 3.53
C MET A 32 -2.77 4.44 2.28
N PHE A 33 -1.64 3.75 2.46
CA PHE A 33 -0.96 3.01 1.40
C PHE A 33 -1.95 2.09 0.66
N GLY A 34 -1.73 1.91 -0.66
CA GLY A 34 -2.63 1.08 -1.47
C GLY A 34 -4.06 1.61 -1.65
N GLY A 35 -4.48 2.67 -0.95
CA GLY A 35 -5.81 3.29 -1.04
C GLY A 35 -6.91 2.59 -0.26
N ASP A 36 -6.70 1.37 0.19
CA ASP A 36 -7.59 0.57 1.04
C ASP A 36 -6.78 -0.41 1.90
N ALA A 37 -7.41 -1.02 2.89
CA ALA A 37 -6.75 -1.94 3.81
C ALA A 37 -6.27 -3.25 3.15
N GLN A 38 -6.76 -3.59 1.96
CA GLN A 38 -6.34 -4.72 1.13
C GLN A 38 -5.20 -4.36 0.17
N HIS A 39 -4.78 -3.10 0.13
CA HIS A 39 -3.75 -2.54 -0.75
C HIS A 39 -4.00 -2.82 -2.24
N THR A 40 -5.25 -2.71 -2.70
CA THR A 40 -5.58 -2.99 -4.10
C THR A 40 -4.96 -1.99 -5.08
N GLY A 41 -4.40 -0.89 -4.61
CA GLY A 41 -3.82 0.16 -5.45
C GLY A 41 -4.87 0.99 -6.20
N ARG A 42 -6.16 0.69 -6.05
CA ARG A 42 -7.24 1.40 -6.71
C ARG A 42 -7.46 2.77 -6.09
N ARG A 43 -7.49 3.79 -6.93
CA ARG A 43 -7.56 5.19 -6.53
C ARG A 43 -8.87 5.84 -6.98
N GLY A 44 -9.42 6.77 -6.17
CA GLY A 44 -10.77 7.30 -6.38
C GLY A 44 -10.94 8.30 -7.51
N GLY A 45 -9.86 8.89 -8.04
CA GLY A 45 -9.88 9.89 -9.11
C GLY A 45 -9.54 9.32 -10.48
N PRO A 46 -10.01 9.93 -11.59
CA PRO A 46 -9.57 9.58 -12.93
C PRO A 46 -8.18 10.18 -13.21
N ALA A 47 -7.27 9.44 -13.81
CA ALA A 47 -6.03 10.03 -14.29
C ALA A 47 -6.24 10.72 -15.66
N PRO A 48 -5.46 11.78 -15.97
CA PRO A 48 -5.48 12.42 -17.27
C PRO A 48 -5.21 11.41 -18.40
N THR A 49 -5.97 11.50 -19.51
CA THR A 49 -5.79 10.62 -20.67
C THR A 49 -4.71 11.10 -21.64
N LYS A 50 -4.22 12.33 -21.45
CA LYS A 50 -3.09 12.94 -22.16
C LYS A 50 -2.05 13.35 -21.15
N ALA A 51 -0.80 13.53 -21.59
CA ALA A 51 0.28 13.99 -20.73
C ALA A 51 -0.13 15.24 -19.94
N PRO A 52 -0.19 15.16 -18.61
CA PRO A 52 -0.56 16.30 -17.77
C PRO A 52 0.58 17.31 -17.71
N LYS A 53 0.26 18.53 -17.24
CA LYS A 53 1.26 19.54 -16.95
C LYS A 53 1.47 19.63 -15.44
N GLN A 54 2.68 19.93 -15.03
CA GLN A 54 2.96 20.30 -13.64
C GLN A 54 2.22 21.62 -13.32
N VAL A 55 1.39 21.57 -12.26
CA VAL A 55 0.63 22.75 -11.81
C VAL A 55 1.33 23.47 -10.67
N TRP A 56 2.06 22.73 -9.83
CA TRP A 56 2.93 23.27 -8.80
C TRP A 56 3.99 22.24 -8.36
N SER A 57 5.03 22.74 -7.71
CA SER A 57 6.06 21.97 -7.04
C SER A 57 6.41 22.64 -5.72
N ALA A 58 6.53 21.86 -4.65
CA ALA A 58 6.86 22.33 -3.32
C ALA A 58 8.11 21.61 -2.81
N ALA A 59 9.15 22.38 -2.48
CA ALA A 59 10.40 21.82 -1.95
C ALA A 59 10.21 21.32 -0.51
N LEU A 60 10.79 20.16 -0.24
CA LEU A 60 10.94 19.53 1.05
C LEU A 60 12.40 19.66 1.54
N GLY A 61 12.70 19.17 2.74
CA GLY A 61 14.06 19.29 3.29
C GLY A 61 15.01 18.16 2.90
N GLY A 62 14.53 17.09 2.28
CA GLY A 62 15.26 15.90 1.87
C GLY A 62 14.46 14.99 0.97
N VAL A 63 15.08 13.92 0.51
CA VAL A 63 14.48 12.85 -0.31
C VAL A 63 13.12 12.40 0.25
N VAL A 64 12.23 12.00 -0.62
CA VAL A 64 10.92 11.45 -0.27
C VAL A 64 10.84 9.99 -0.69
N ALA A 65 10.72 9.11 0.29
CA ALA A 65 10.54 7.68 0.07
C ALA A 65 9.14 7.19 0.48
N GLY A 66 8.47 7.87 1.42
CA GLY A 66 7.07 7.61 1.74
C GLY A 66 6.10 8.20 0.71
N SER A 67 5.11 7.42 0.27
CA SER A 67 4.15 7.87 -0.73
C SER A 67 3.25 8.99 -0.22
N PRO A 68 2.89 9.99 -1.06
CA PRO A 68 1.91 11.00 -0.68
C PRO A 68 0.54 10.39 -0.35
N THR A 69 -0.10 10.89 0.70
CA THR A 69 -1.44 10.46 1.12
C THR A 69 -2.38 11.66 1.15
N ILE A 70 -3.63 11.49 0.66
CA ILE A 70 -4.63 12.54 0.62
C ILE A 70 -5.67 12.27 1.71
N GLY A 71 -5.75 13.17 2.69
CA GLY A 71 -6.75 13.09 3.75
C GLY A 71 -8.18 13.38 3.26
N PRO A 72 -9.18 13.09 4.11
CA PRO A 72 -10.61 13.31 3.78
C PRO A 72 -10.96 14.74 3.36
N ASP A 73 -10.24 15.72 3.90
CA ASP A 73 -10.40 17.15 3.64
C ASP A 73 -9.58 17.66 2.44
N GLY A 74 -8.89 16.75 1.72
CA GLY A 74 -8.04 17.08 0.58
C GLY A 74 -6.64 17.56 0.96
N THR A 75 -6.25 17.51 2.24
CA THR A 75 -4.87 17.79 2.66
C THR A 75 -3.95 16.68 2.20
N ILE A 76 -2.80 17.03 1.61
CA ILE A 76 -1.78 16.10 1.16
C ILE A 76 -0.72 16.00 2.26
N TYR A 77 -0.46 14.77 2.73
CA TYR A 77 0.55 14.45 3.72
C TYR A 77 1.69 13.68 3.06
N VAL A 78 2.93 14.01 3.43
CA VAL A 78 4.13 13.36 2.91
C VAL A 78 5.25 13.42 3.94
N THR A 79 6.05 12.37 4.01
CA THR A 79 7.26 12.28 4.84
C THR A 79 8.50 12.59 4.03
N SER A 80 9.59 12.94 4.70
CA SER A 80 10.88 13.22 4.07
C SER A 80 12.03 12.76 4.96
N HIS A 81 13.16 12.44 4.33
CA HIS A 81 14.40 12.06 5.01
C HIS A 81 15.03 13.20 5.82
N ASP A 82 14.47 14.41 5.79
CA ASP A 82 14.83 15.47 6.72
C ASP A 82 14.14 15.36 8.10
N GLY A 83 13.51 14.20 8.37
CA GLY A 83 12.76 13.92 9.59
C GLY A 83 11.41 14.65 9.65
N GLY A 84 10.91 15.16 8.54
CA GLY A 84 9.68 15.94 8.48
C GLY A 84 8.46 15.15 8.02
N LEU A 85 7.34 15.28 8.76
CA LEU A 85 6.00 15.06 8.22
C LEU A 85 5.44 16.41 7.79
N TYR A 86 5.03 16.51 6.54
CA TYR A 86 4.52 17.75 5.94
C TYR A 86 3.04 17.63 5.58
N ALA A 87 2.33 18.75 5.70
CA ALA A 87 0.96 18.87 5.20
C ALA A 87 0.84 20.05 4.23
N PHE A 88 0.23 19.78 3.07
CA PHE A 88 -0.02 20.77 2.03
C PHE A 88 -1.51 20.84 1.69
N ASP A 89 -1.96 22.00 1.23
CA ASP A 89 -3.27 22.12 0.59
C ASP A 89 -3.18 21.76 -0.91
N ALA A 90 -4.34 21.69 -1.57
CA ALA A 90 -4.42 21.34 -2.99
C ALA A 90 -3.74 22.37 -3.93
N ALA A 91 -3.44 23.57 -3.43
CA ALA A 91 -2.72 24.62 -4.16
C ALA A 91 -1.20 24.54 -3.96
N GLY A 92 -0.69 23.53 -3.20
CA GLY A 92 0.72 23.36 -2.90
C GLY A 92 1.24 24.26 -1.79
N GLN A 93 0.36 24.95 -1.05
CA GLN A 93 0.77 25.74 0.08
C GLN A 93 0.98 24.86 1.30
N ARG A 94 2.17 24.91 1.90
CA ARG A 94 2.48 24.17 3.11
C ARG A 94 1.66 24.71 4.29
N ARG A 95 0.80 23.87 4.87
CA ARG A 95 0.03 24.16 6.07
C ARG A 95 0.91 24.12 7.31
N TRP A 96 1.69 23.04 7.45
CA TRP A 96 2.62 22.86 8.57
C TRP A 96 3.71 21.82 8.24
N LYS A 97 4.74 21.76 9.08
CA LYS A 97 5.74 20.71 9.17
C LYS A 97 5.87 20.29 10.61
N LEU A 98 5.82 18.99 10.89
CA LEU A 98 6.22 18.40 12.14
C LEU A 98 7.62 17.80 11.97
N ALA A 99 8.55 18.14 12.86
CA ALA A 99 9.84 17.47 12.96
C ALA A 99 9.68 16.20 13.84
N MET A 100 10.01 15.05 13.28
CA MET A 100 10.13 13.77 13.97
C MET A 100 11.59 13.57 14.45
N GLY A 101 11.88 12.45 15.12
CA GLY A 101 13.21 12.24 15.72
C GLY A 101 14.31 11.89 14.72
N ASP A 102 13.95 11.27 13.58
CA ASP A 102 14.85 10.90 12.49
C ASP A 102 14.08 10.93 11.16
N ARG A 103 14.71 10.52 10.05
CA ARG A 103 14.10 10.39 8.72
C ARG A 103 12.90 9.44 8.76
N SER A 104 12.12 9.44 7.70
CA SER A 104 10.96 8.55 7.57
C SER A 104 10.79 8.07 6.13
N TRP A 105 10.64 6.76 5.98
CA TRP A 105 10.25 6.05 4.76
C TRP A 105 8.74 5.79 4.73
N SER A 106 8.09 5.95 5.88
CA SER A 106 6.71 5.55 6.12
C SER A 106 5.72 6.38 5.30
N THR A 107 4.79 5.72 4.63
CA THR A 107 3.62 6.36 4.01
C THR A 107 2.61 6.72 5.09
N PRO A 108 2.20 7.99 5.25
CA PRO A 108 1.22 8.37 6.26
C PRO A 108 -0.14 7.71 6.04
N ALA A 109 -0.82 7.29 7.12
CA ALA A 109 -2.22 6.86 7.10
C ALA A 109 -3.10 7.88 7.85
N VAL A 110 -4.28 8.19 7.30
CA VAL A 110 -5.17 9.21 7.87
C VAL A 110 -6.50 8.56 8.26
N ALA A 111 -6.82 8.61 9.55
CA ALA A 111 -8.10 8.12 10.07
C ALA A 111 -9.28 9.05 9.72
N GLU A 112 -10.50 8.57 9.89
CA GLU A 112 -11.72 9.35 9.62
C GLU A 112 -11.83 10.61 10.47
N ASP A 113 -11.31 10.58 11.72
CA ASP A 113 -11.25 11.75 12.61
C ASP A 113 -10.17 12.77 12.21
N GLY A 114 -9.38 12.47 11.18
CA GLY A 114 -8.27 13.27 10.71
C GLY A 114 -6.95 13.05 11.46
N THR A 115 -6.86 12.06 12.34
CA THR A 115 -5.59 11.65 12.96
C THR A 115 -4.68 11.03 11.90
N ILE A 116 -3.43 11.49 11.85
CA ILE A 116 -2.40 10.98 10.95
C ILE A 116 -1.50 10.04 11.73
N TYR A 117 -1.33 8.81 11.25
CA TYR A 117 -0.37 7.84 11.79
C TYR A 117 0.80 7.71 10.83
N VAL A 118 2.01 7.68 11.37
CA VAL A 118 3.25 7.64 10.57
C VAL A 118 4.40 7.08 11.37
N GLY A 119 5.25 6.29 10.73
CA GLY A 119 6.48 5.77 11.31
C GLY A 119 7.68 6.67 11.07
N SER A 120 8.75 6.45 11.83
CA SER A 120 10.04 7.14 11.71
C SER A 120 11.18 6.21 12.13
N ASP A 121 12.37 6.45 11.57
CA ASP A 121 13.61 5.75 11.91
C ASP A 121 14.10 6.05 13.35
N ASP A 122 13.39 6.90 14.10
CA ASP A 122 13.60 7.06 15.54
C ASP A 122 12.91 5.97 16.39
N ASP A 123 12.54 4.85 15.77
CA ASP A 123 11.85 3.68 16.35
C ASP A 123 10.41 3.96 16.80
N HIS A 124 9.78 5.05 16.36
CA HIS A 124 8.46 5.41 16.85
C HIS A 124 7.39 5.41 15.77
N LEU A 125 6.21 4.94 16.16
CA LEU A 125 4.96 5.26 15.52
C LEU A 125 4.39 6.54 16.14
N TYR A 126 4.06 7.52 15.31
CA TYR A 126 3.45 8.80 15.73
C TYR A 126 1.96 8.83 15.39
N ALA A 127 1.16 9.40 16.29
CA ALA A 127 -0.19 9.87 15.98
C ALA A 127 -0.21 11.41 16.06
N VAL A 128 -0.64 12.04 14.99
CA VAL A 128 -0.55 13.49 14.79
C VAL A 128 -1.94 14.04 14.48
N THR A 129 -2.31 15.19 15.05
CA THR A 129 -3.56 15.86 14.70
C THR A 129 -3.47 16.47 13.29
N ARG A 130 -4.64 16.81 12.69
CA ARG A 130 -4.66 17.51 11.40
C ARG A 130 -3.96 18.88 11.39
N GLU A 131 -3.77 19.47 12.58
CA GLU A 131 -3.05 20.74 12.78
C GLU A 131 -1.54 20.54 12.98
N GLY A 132 -1.04 19.30 12.97
CA GLY A 132 0.39 18.99 13.09
C GLY A 132 0.89 18.83 14.53
N ALA A 133 0.01 18.69 15.50
CA ALA A 133 0.41 18.44 16.89
C ALA A 133 0.47 16.93 17.19
N VAL A 134 1.51 16.47 17.88
CA VAL A 134 1.63 15.07 18.31
C VAL A 134 0.59 14.78 19.38
N LYS A 135 -0.30 13.79 19.11
CA LYS A 135 -1.24 13.26 20.12
C LYS A 135 -0.52 12.30 21.06
N TRP A 136 0.24 11.40 20.49
CA TRP A 136 1.09 10.44 21.17
C TRP A 136 2.18 9.92 20.22
N LYS A 137 3.21 9.32 20.77
CA LYS A 137 4.16 8.48 20.05
C LYS A 137 4.46 7.23 20.85
N LEU A 138 4.60 6.11 20.16
CA LEU A 138 4.87 4.80 20.75
C LEU A 138 6.16 4.25 20.15
N ARG A 139 7.12 3.91 21.01
CA ARG A 139 8.32 3.22 20.57
C ARG A 139 7.99 1.76 20.26
N LEU A 140 8.32 1.33 19.04
CA LEU A 140 8.13 -0.03 18.58
C LEU A 140 9.50 -0.72 18.55
N GLY A 141 9.80 -1.49 19.59
CA GLY A 141 10.98 -2.31 19.69
C GLY A 141 12.10 -1.76 20.60
N ASP A 142 12.96 -2.68 21.03
CA ASP A 142 14.14 -2.43 21.86
C ASP A 142 15.41 -2.75 21.07
N CYS A 143 15.70 -1.98 20.04
CA CYS A 143 16.92 -2.14 19.28
C CYS A 143 18.10 -1.40 19.88
N ASP A 144 19.30 -1.96 19.71
CA ASP A 144 20.52 -1.30 20.15
C ASP A 144 20.77 -0.06 19.25
N PRO A 145 20.78 1.18 19.78
CA PRO A 145 21.00 2.40 19.01
C PRO A 145 22.38 2.49 18.35
N LYS A 146 23.25 1.49 18.50
CA LYS A 146 24.59 1.41 17.88
C LYS A 146 24.63 0.58 16.61
N GLY A 147 23.50 0.09 16.11
CA GLY A 147 23.42 -0.92 15.08
C GLY A 147 23.40 -0.40 13.64
N PHE A 148 24.54 0.04 13.10
CA PHE A 148 24.79 -0.04 11.66
C PHE A 148 25.72 -1.21 11.40
N GLY A 149 25.18 -2.34 10.92
CA GLY A 149 25.99 -3.51 10.57
C GLY A 149 25.13 -4.75 10.35
N PRO A 150 25.67 -5.81 9.72
CA PRO A 150 24.92 -7.02 9.39
C PRO A 150 24.41 -7.84 10.60
N GLU A 151 24.76 -7.43 11.83
CA GLU A 151 24.31 -8.09 13.06
C GLU A 151 23.45 -7.17 13.95
N SER A 152 23.03 -5.99 13.44
CA SER A 152 22.20 -5.06 14.21
C SER A 152 20.72 -5.24 13.84
N SER A 153 19.89 -5.53 14.82
CA SER A 153 18.43 -5.53 14.64
C SER A 153 17.97 -4.09 14.40
N ARG A 154 17.40 -3.80 13.24
CA ARG A 154 16.70 -2.53 12.96
C ARG A 154 15.34 -2.54 13.61
N CYS A 155 14.95 -1.42 14.18
CA CYS A 155 13.59 -1.20 14.69
C CYS A 155 12.88 -0.04 14.01
N ASP A 156 13.51 0.50 12.97
CA ASP A 156 12.96 1.58 12.17
C ASP A 156 11.48 1.26 11.81
N VAL A 157 10.62 2.27 11.87
CA VAL A 157 9.21 2.10 11.48
C VAL A 157 9.06 2.60 10.06
N ASP A 158 9.57 1.80 9.09
CA ASP A 158 9.68 2.17 7.67
C ASP A 158 8.36 1.98 6.92
N GLY A 159 7.67 0.88 7.17
CA GLY A 159 6.38 0.59 6.54
C GLY A 159 5.30 1.60 6.92
N GLY A 160 4.37 1.84 5.99
CA GLY A 160 3.19 2.65 6.29
C GLY A 160 2.28 1.94 7.29
N PRO A 161 1.61 2.66 8.20
CA PRO A 161 0.57 2.05 9.03
C PRO A 161 -0.68 1.75 8.18
N THR A 162 -1.36 0.65 8.51
CA THR A 162 -2.69 0.31 7.98
C THR A 162 -3.72 0.39 9.10
N ILE A 163 -4.83 1.07 8.82
CA ILE A 163 -5.90 1.29 9.80
C ILE A 163 -7.01 0.27 9.55
N GLY A 164 -7.29 -0.54 10.55
CA GLY A 164 -8.39 -1.50 10.54
C GLY A 164 -9.77 -0.86 10.74
N PRO A 165 -10.85 -1.60 10.48
CA PRO A 165 -12.22 -1.08 10.60
C PRO A 165 -12.62 -0.74 12.05
N ASP A 166 -11.92 -1.29 13.04
CA ASP A 166 -12.08 -0.99 14.47
C ASP A 166 -11.16 0.15 14.95
N GLY A 167 -10.43 0.78 14.03
CA GLY A 167 -9.45 1.82 14.30
C GLY A 167 -8.09 1.30 14.77
N THR A 168 -7.89 0.00 14.89
CA THR A 168 -6.56 -0.58 15.22
C THR A 168 -5.56 -0.24 14.13
N ILE A 169 -4.37 0.19 14.53
CA ILE A 169 -3.26 0.52 13.66
C ILE A 169 -2.32 -0.68 13.59
N TYR A 170 -2.08 -1.20 12.37
CA TYR A 170 -1.13 -2.27 12.11
C TYR A 170 0.10 -1.71 11.44
N VAL A 171 1.29 -2.06 11.90
CA VAL A 171 2.55 -1.48 11.43
C VAL A 171 3.72 -2.45 11.65
N GLY A 172 4.72 -2.36 10.77
CA GLY A 172 5.99 -3.06 10.90
C GLY A 172 6.97 -2.33 11.83
N GLY A 173 8.07 -2.98 12.15
CA GLY A 173 9.18 -2.52 12.98
C GLY A 173 10.07 -3.72 13.33
N ASP A 174 10.44 -3.92 14.58
CA ASP A 174 11.12 -5.13 15.06
C ASP A 174 10.18 -6.37 15.15
N GLY A 175 9.14 -6.36 14.35
CA GLY A 175 8.09 -7.35 14.22
C GLY A 175 6.81 -6.71 13.71
N ILE A 176 5.71 -7.45 13.75
CA ILE A 176 4.38 -6.97 13.35
C ILE A 176 3.63 -6.53 14.60
N HIS A 177 3.16 -5.28 14.58
CA HIS A 177 2.49 -4.65 15.72
C HIS A 177 1.04 -4.32 15.42
N ALA A 178 0.16 -4.48 16.42
CA ALA A 178 -1.16 -3.87 16.45
C ALA A 178 -1.24 -2.88 17.61
N VAL A 179 -1.67 -1.67 17.33
CA VAL A 179 -1.71 -0.56 18.28
C VAL A 179 -3.13 0.01 18.31
N TRP A 180 -3.67 0.25 19.52
CA TRP A 180 -4.96 0.91 19.67
C TRP A 180 -4.88 2.40 19.29
N PRO A 181 -6.00 3.06 18.92
CA PRO A 181 -6.00 4.49 18.55
C PRO A 181 -5.49 5.43 19.66
N ASP A 182 -5.49 4.99 20.91
CA ASP A 182 -4.97 5.74 22.06
C ASP A 182 -3.44 5.59 22.25
N GLY A 183 -2.77 4.81 21.40
CA GLY A 183 -1.33 4.57 21.45
C GLY A 183 -0.91 3.39 22.34
N THR A 184 -1.84 2.63 22.87
CA THR A 184 -1.50 1.42 23.65
C THR A 184 -1.27 0.23 22.72
N LEU A 185 -0.21 -0.56 22.99
CA LEU A 185 0.10 -1.78 22.24
C LEU A 185 -1.01 -2.82 22.50
N ARG A 186 -1.61 -3.34 21.43
CA ARG A 186 -2.61 -4.42 21.49
C ARG A 186 -1.92 -5.78 21.51
N TRP A 187 -1.01 -6.00 20.56
CA TRP A 187 -0.17 -7.18 20.48
C TRP A 187 1.05 -6.91 19.60
N LYS A 188 2.07 -7.76 19.72
CA LYS A 188 3.25 -7.85 18.87
C LYS A 188 3.50 -9.30 18.51
N LEU A 189 3.75 -9.56 17.23
CA LEU A 189 4.34 -10.80 16.75
C LEU A 189 5.79 -10.52 16.37
N ALA A 190 6.73 -11.17 17.05
CA ALA A 190 8.14 -11.08 16.71
C ALA A 190 8.43 -11.85 15.40
N THR A 191 9.24 -11.26 14.53
CA THR A 191 9.86 -11.86 13.35
C THR A 191 11.35 -12.06 13.59
N ALA A 192 12.04 -12.79 12.71
CA ALA A 192 13.49 -12.99 12.90
C ALA A 192 14.29 -11.76 12.46
N GLU A 193 13.75 -10.95 11.54
CA GLU A 193 14.34 -9.70 11.07
C GLU A 193 13.27 -8.62 10.95
N HIS A 194 13.68 -7.43 10.52
CA HIS A 194 12.87 -6.23 10.40
C HIS A 194 11.65 -6.43 9.47
N VAL A 195 10.54 -5.75 9.79
CA VAL A 195 9.32 -5.68 8.98
C VAL A 195 9.22 -4.30 8.37
N SER A 196 9.77 -4.13 7.16
CA SER A 196 9.71 -2.89 6.37
C SER A 196 8.39 -2.75 5.61
N SER A 197 7.68 -3.87 5.36
CA SER A 197 6.45 -3.87 4.58
C SER A 197 5.30 -3.19 5.33
N THR A 198 4.40 -2.54 4.56
CA THR A 198 3.11 -2.06 5.07
C THR A 198 2.16 -3.26 5.22
N PRO A 199 1.58 -3.55 6.40
CA PRO A 199 0.69 -4.69 6.59
C PRO A 199 -0.64 -4.53 5.84
N ALA A 200 -1.14 -5.58 5.16
CA ALA A 200 -2.46 -5.62 4.55
C ALA A 200 -3.46 -6.40 5.41
N LEU A 201 -4.76 -6.07 5.31
CA LEU A 201 -5.82 -6.69 6.11
C LEU A 201 -6.78 -7.50 5.24
N GLY A 202 -6.93 -8.78 5.55
CA GLY A 202 -7.98 -9.62 5.02
C GLY A 202 -9.37 -9.23 5.53
N ALA A 203 -10.41 -9.63 4.80
CA ALA A 203 -11.80 -9.37 5.19
C ALA A 203 -12.20 -10.02 6.54
N ASP A 204 -11.46 -11.06 6.96
CA ASP A 204 -11.62 -11.74 8.26
C ASP A 204 -10.76 -11.12 9.37
N GLY A 205 -10.08 -10.00 9.09
CA GLY A 205 -9.17 -9.33 10.00
C GLY A 205 -7.79 -9.96 10.10
N THR A 206 -7.45 -10.94 9.26
CA THR A 206 -6.07 -11.47 9.18
C THR A 206 -5.13 -10.38 8.68
N VAL A 207 -4.01 -10.19 9.38
CA VAL A 207 -2.94 -9.27 9.03
C VAL A 207 -1.89 -10.02 8.23
N TYR A 208 -1.52 -9.50 7.06
CA TYR A 208 -0.45 -10.03 6.23
C TYR A 208 0.69 -9.02 6.15
N ALA A 209 1.90 -9.43 6.45
CA ALA A 209 3.09 -8.57 6.38
C ALA A 209 4.32 -9.36 5.93
N GLY A 210 5.13 -8.76 5.09
CA GLY A 210 6.43 -9.28 4.69
C GLY A 210 7.53 -8.86 5.66
N SER A 211 8.59 -9.65 5.76
CA SER A 211 9.75 -9.39 6.59
C SER A 211 11.04 -9.65 5.81
N GLN A 212 12.11 -8.99 6.21
CA GLN A 212 13.46 -9.20 5.68
C GLN A 212 14.07 -10.55 6.10
N ASP A 213 13.35 -11.35 6.89
CA ASP A 213 13.70 -12.72 7.18
C ASP A 213 13.22 -13.73 6.11
N ASP A 214 13.01 -13.27 4.88
CA ASP A 214 12.55 -14.04 3.72
C ASP A 214 11.14 -14.62 3.87
N ALA A 215 10.25 -14.01 4.63
CA ALA A 215 8.92 -14.56 4.88
C ALA A 215 7.77 -13.56 4.75
N LEU A 216 6.65 -14.07 4.23
CA LEU A 216 5.32 -13.47 4.42
C LEU A 216 4.64 -14.14 5.60
N TYR A 217 4.15 -13.33 6.54
CA TYR A 217 3.41 -13.76 7.72
C TYR A 217 1.91 -13.51 7.58
N ALA A 218 1.11 -14.44 8.10
CA ALA A 218 -0.31 -14.22 8.36
C ALA A 218 -0.59 -14.32 9.86
N VAL A 219 -1.19 -13.27 10.40
CA VAL A 219 -1.43 -13.09 11.82
C VAL A 219 -2.93 -12.92 12.07
N ALA A 220 -3.49 -13.68 13.00
CA ALA A 220 -4.88 -13.55 13.39
C ALA A 220 -5.12 -12.21 14.12
N PRO A 221 -6.38 -11.71 14.21
CA PRO A 221 -6.69 -10.44 14.89
C PRO A 221 -6.28 -10.37 16.35
N ASP A 222 -6.04 -11.51 17.00
CA ASP A 222 -5.56 -11.61 18.38
C ASP A 222 -4.03 -11.62 18.52
N GLY A 223 -3.28 -11.55 17.40
CA GLY A 223 -1.82 -11.58 17.37
C GLY A 223 -1.23 -12.98 17.22
N THR A 224 -2.05 -14.03 17.11
CA THR A 224 -1.56 -15.39 16.92
C THR A 224 -1.11 -15.61 15.47
N LYS A 225 0.11 -16.11 15.26
CA LYS A 225 0.58 -16.50 13.92
C LYS A 225 -0.27 -17.66 13.38
N ARG A 226 -0.92 -17.44 12.22
CA ARG A 226 -1.65 -18.47 11.49
C ARG A 226 -0.72 -19.33 10.68
N TRP A 227 0.15 -18.70 9.90
CA TRP A 227 1.16 -19.34 9.07
C TRP A 227 2.26 -18.34 8.67
N GLU A 228 3.35 -18.88 8.16
CA GLU A 228 4.37 -18.12 7.42
C GLU A 228 4.67 -18.87 6.11
N VAL A 229 4.97 -18.12 5.05
CA VAL A 229 5.43 -18.66 3.77
C VAL A 229 6.82 -18.10 3.50
N ARG A 230 7.80 -19.00 3.39
CA ARG A 230 9.17 -18.65 3.03
C ARG A 230 9.29 -18.41 1.53
N THR A 231 9.92 -17.31 1.18
CA THR A 231 10.40 -16.98 -0.16
C THR A 231 11.88 -17.32 -0.28
N GLY A 232 12.56 -16.85 -1.29
CA GLY A 232 14.01 -17.04 -1.44
C GLY A 232 14.83 -15.78 -1.22
N GLY A 233 14.20 -14.70 -0.74
CA GLY A 233 14.80 -13.39 -0.46
C GLY A 233 13.81 -12.51 0.29
N ASP A 234 14.26 -11.33 0.71
CA ASP A 234 13.51 -10.35 1.51
C ASP A 234 12.11 -10.10 0.94
N VAL A 235 11.14 -9.87 1.82
CA VAL A 235 9.77 -9.49 1.46
C VAL A 235 9.52 -8.06 1.95
N ASP A 236 10.10 -7.09 1.25
CA ASP A 236 9.99 -5.66 1.57
C ASP A 236 8.66 -5.05 1.10
N GLY A 237 8.15 -5.55 -0.04
CA GLY A 237 6.93 -5.04 -0.65
C GLY A 237 5.68 -5.29 0.19
N ALA A 238 4.78 -4.32 0.22
CA ALA A 238 3.49 -4.49 0.86
C ALA A 238 2.64 -5.56 0.13
N PRO A 239 2.04 -6.53 0.83
CA PRO A 239 1.11 -7.47 0.22
C PRO A 239 -0.15 -6.79 -0.31
N ALA A 240 -0.77 -7.34 -1.36
CA ALA A 240 -2.11 -6.95 -1.80
C ALA A 240 -3.05 -8.15 -1.82
N ILE A 241 -4.33 -7.92 -1.52
CA ILE A 241 -5.31 -9.00 -1.34
C ILE A 241 -6.39 -8.90 -2.41
N GLY A 242 -6.53 -9.96 -3.21
CA GLY A 242 -7.56 -10.09 -4.23
C GLY A 242 -8.96 -10.28 -3.64
N ALA A 243 -9.98 -10.07 -4.46
CA ALA A 243 -11.38 -10.24 -4.05
C ALA A 243 -11.73 -11.68 -3.63
N ASP A 244 -10.94 -12.67 -4.07
CA ASP A 244 -11.06 -14.08 -3.68
C ASP A 244 -10.24 -14.42 -2.42
N GLY A 245 -9.61 -13.42 -1.80
CA GLY A 245 -8.73 -13.58 -0.64
C GLY A 245 -7.29 -14.02 -0.99
N THR A 246 -6.94 -14.19 -2.27
CA THR A 246 -5.56 -14.50 -2.67
C THR A 246 -4.64 -13.34 -2.30
N ILE A 247 -3.53 -13.65 -1.65
CA ILE A 247 -2.49 -12.70 -1.24
C ILE A 247 -1.40 -12.70 -2.31
N TYR A 248 -1.08 -11.51 -2.83
CA TYR A 248 -0.01 -11.30 -3.79
C TYR A 248 1.12 -10.52 -3.13
N VAL A 249 2.37 -10.96 -3.30
CA VAL A 249 3.55 -10.29 -2.71
C VAL A 249 4.79 -10.53 -3.56
N GLY A 250 5.62 -9.50 -3.71
CA GLY A 250 6.94 -9.57 -4.32
C GLY A 250 8.01 -9.99 -3.32
N SER A 251 9.12 -10.52 -3.82
CA SER A 251 10.31 -10.87 -3.04
C SER A 251 11.59 -10.56 -3.82
N ASP A 252 12.68 -10.36 -3.11
CA ASP A 252 14.03 -10.19 -3.65
C ASP A 252 14.59 -11.49 -4.25
N ASP A 253 13.85 -12.61 -4.20
CA ASP A 253 14.11 -13.80 -5.02
C ASP A 253 13.65 -13.64 -6.48
N HIS A 254 13.33 -12.41 -6.90
CA HIS A 254 12.85 -12.02 -8.23
C HIS A 254 11.47 -12.58 -8.58
N ALA A 255 10.65 -12.98 -7.61
CA ALA A 255 9.36 -13.58 -7.89
C ALA A 255 8.18 -12.86 -7.24
N LEU A 256 7.08 -12.73 -8.00
CA LEU A 256 5.76 -12.45 -7.47
C LEU A 256 5.09 -13.76 -7.07
N TYR A 257 4.64 -13.86 -5.83
CA TYR A 257 3.90 -14.98 -5.28
C TYR A 257 2.41 -14.71 -5.24
N ALA A 258 1.59 -15.71 -5.52
CA ALA A 258 0.18 -15.76 -5.19
C ALA A 258 -0.06 -16.87 -4.17
N ILE A 259 -0.59 -16.51 -3.02
CA ILE A 259 -0.75 -17.39 -1.86
C ILE A 259 -2.22 -17.41 -1.49
N ASP A 260 -2.80 -18.57 -1.26
CA ASP A 260 -4.16 -18.67 -0.79
C ASP A 260 -4.29 -18.32 0.71
N PRO A 261 -5.50 -18.03 1.25
CA PRO A 261 -5.66 -17.68 2.66
C PRO A 261 -5.20 -18.77 3.66
N SER A 262 -4.97 -20.02 3.21
CA SER A 262 -4.46 -21.10 4.05
C SER A 262 -2.93 -21.11 4.14
N GLY A 263 -2.23 -20.28 3.35
CA GLY A 263 -0.78 -20.23 3.27
C GLY A 263 -0.18 -21.11 2.17
N SER A 264 -1.00 -21.66 1.27
CA SER A 264 -0.50 -22.47 0.16
C SER A 264 -0.17 -21.60 -1.04
N VAL A 265 1.04 -21.75 -1.60
CA VAL A 265 1.45 -21.05 -2.82
C VAL A 265 0.67 -21.61 -4.00
N LYS A 266 -0.19 -20.79 -4.62
CA LYS A 266 -0.97 -21.14 -5.83
C LYS A 266 -0.07 -21.16 -7.06
N TRP A 267 0.75 -20.12 -7.20
CA TRP A 267 1.73 -19.96 -8.28
C TRP A 267 2.75 -18.88 -7.93
N LYS A 268 3.85 -18.85 -8.67
CA LYS A 268 4.79 -17.74 -8.69
C LYS A 268 5.19 -17.37 -10.11
N VAL A 269 5.45 -16.09 -10.35
CA VAL A 269 5.96 -15.57 -11.61
C VAL A 269 7.31 -14.94 -11.38
N VAL A 270 8.33 -15.44 -12.09
CA VAL A 270 9.70 -14.92 -11.98
C VAL A 270 9.88 -13.76 -12.95
N THR A 271 10.43 -12.66 -12.46
CA THR A 271 10.87 -11.47 -13.20
C THR A 271 12.36 -11.55 -13.51
N GLY A 272 12.94 -10.48 -14.00
CA GLY A 272 14.39 -10.44 -14.29
C GLY A 272 15.26 -9.97 -13.12
N ASP A 273 14.66 -9.40 -12.06
CA ASP A 273 15.36 -8.82 -10.89
C ASP A 273 14.36 -8.67 -9.73
N ASP A 274 14.80 -8.10 -8.59
CA ASP A 274 14.06 -7.93 -7.35
C ASP A 274 12.69 -7.28 -7.53
N ILE A 275 11.76 -7.65 -6.65
CA ILE A 275 10.43 -7.06 -6.56
C ILE A 275 10.23 -6.48 -5.16
N ARG A 276 10.50 -5.19 -5.01
CA ARG A 276 10.42 -4.46 -3.73
C ARG A 276 9.15 -3.63 -3.55
N GLY A 277 8.51 -3.24 -4.67
CA GLY A 277 7.21 -2.57 -4.62
C GLY A 277 6.06 -3.53 -4.31
N GLY A 278 4.96 -3.02 -3.81
CA GLY A 278 3.72 -3.79 -3.67
C GLY A 278 2.99 -3.97 -5.00
N PRO A 279 2.21 -5.05 -5.19
CA PRO A 279 1.35 -5.19 -6.36
C PRO A 279 0.09 -4.32 -6.25
N ALA A 280 -0.48 -3.94 -7.40
CA ALA A 280 -1.82 -3.36 -7.49
C ALA A 280 -2.77 -4.30 -8.25
N ILE A 281 -4.06 -4.30 -7.88
CA ILE A 281 -5.03 -5.26 -8.41
C ILE A 281 -6.16 -4.53 -9.14
N GLY A 282 -6.24 -4.74 -10.46
CA GLY A 282 -7.30 -4.20 -11.31
C GLY A 282 -8.69 -4.73 -10.95
N ALA A 283 -9.73 -4.06 -11.44
CA ALA A 283 -11.11 -4.48 -11.22
C ALA A 283 -11.44 -5.86 -11.83
N ASP A 284 -10.67 -6.27 -12.85
CA ASP A 284 -10.76 -7.59 -13.50
C ASP A 284 -9.85 -8.65 -12.84
N GLY A 285 -9.22 -8.31 -11.72
CA GLY A 285 -8.29 -9.16 -11.00
C GLY A 285 -6.88 -9.21 -11.61
N THR A 286 -6.55 -8.40 -12.62
CA THR A 286 -5.17 -8.28 -13.15
C THR A 286 -4.26 -7.71 -12.07
N ILE A 287 -3.12 -8.36 -11.86
CA ILE A 287 -2.08 -7.94 -10.92
C ILE A 287 -1.03 -7.15 -11.70
N TYR A 288 -0.76 -5.91 -11.26
CA TYR A 288 0.29 -5.04 -11.81
C TYR A 288 1.42 -4.93 -10.80
N ILE A 289 2.66 -5.16 -11.25
CA ILE A 289 3.84 -5.14 -10.39
C ILE A 289 5.07 -4.64 -11.13
N GLY A 290 5.83 -3.75 -10.50
CA GLY A 290 7.14 -3.32 -10.97
C GLY A 290 8.24 -4.29 -10.54
N SER A 291 9.34 -4.35 -11.30
CA SER A 291 10.57 -5.07 -10.94
C SER A 291 11.78 -4.21 -11.21
N TYR A 292 12.86 -4.50 -10.51
CA TYR A 292 14.17 -3.88 -10.73
C TYR A 292 14.78 -4.23 -12.09
N ASP A 293 14.17 -5.17 -12.83
CA ASP A 293 14.52 -5.42 -14.24
C ASP A 293 14.02 -4.30 -15.22
N GLY A 294 13.46 -3.21 -14.66
CA GLY A 294 12.95 -2.06 -15.39
C GLY A 294 11.63 -2.33 -16.11
N ARG A 295 10.82 -3.28 -15.65
CA ARG A 295 9.54 -3.59 -16.29
C ARG A 295 8.36 -3.54 -15.33
N LEU A 296 7.26 -2.97 -15.82
CA LEU A 296 5.93 -3.19 -15.25
C LEU A 296 5.32 -4.43 -15.89
N TYR A 297 4.89 -5.35 -15.07
CA TYR A 297 4.20 -6.59 -15.48
C TYR A 297 2.70 -6.48 -15.23
N ALA A 298 1.89 -7.01 -16.14
CA ALA A 298 0.49 -7.32 -15.92
C ALA A 298 0.29 -8.83 -15.96
N ILE A 299 -0.23 -9.36 -14.86
CA ILE A 299 -0.34 -10.82 -14.63
C ILE A 299 -1.80 -11.15 -14.38
N ALA A 300 -2.33 -12.15 -15.06
CA ALA A 300 -3.68 -12.65 -14.84
C ALA A 300 -3.79 -13.38 -13.50
N PRO A 301 -4.99 -13.52 -12.89
CA PRO A 301 -5.18 -14.24 -11.63
C PRO A 301 -4.70 -15.70 -11.64
N ASP A 302 -4.54 -16.29 -12.83
CA ASP A 302 -4.02 -17.65 -13.02
C ASP A 302 -2.48 -17.71 -13.17
N GLY A 303 -1.78 -16.58 -12.97
CA GLY A 303 -0.32 -16.48 -13.04
C GLY A 303 0.25 -16.26 -14.45
N LYS A 304 -0.59 -16.12 -15.49
CA LYS A 304 -0.10 -15.87 -16.84
C LYS A 304 0.23 -14.39 -17.05
N VAL A 305 1.44 -14.09 -17.51
CA VAL A 305 1.82 -12.73 -17.91
C VAL A 305 1.02 -12.33 -19.15
N ARG A 306 0.21 -11.29 -19.02
CA ARG A 306 -0.57 -10.69 -20.11
C ARG A 306 0.30 -9.82 -21.00
N TRP A 307 1.08 -8.93 -20.37
CA TRP A 307 2.01 -8.02 -21.04
C TRP A 307 3.09 -7.51 -20.09
N ARG A 308 4.10 -6.87 -20.68
CA ARG A 308 5.16 -6.16 -19.97
C ARG A 308 5.43 -4.84 -20.68
N VAL A 309 5.66 -3.77 -19.91
CA VAL A 309 6.07 -2.46 -20.42
C VAL A 309 7.40 -2.11 -19.79
N ALA A 310 8.38 -1.75 -20.61
CA ALA A 310 9.70 -1.36 -20.12
C ALA A 310 9.74 0.13 -19.80
N ALA A 311 10.36 0.47 -18.68
CA ALA A 311 10.94 1.76 -18.33
C ALA A 311 12.43 1.76 -18.68
N ALA A 312 13.09 2.91 -18.58
CA ALA A 312 14.53 2.98 -18.86
C ALA A 312 15.41 2.60 -17.66
N ASP A 313 14.84 2.52 -16.46
CA ASP A 313 15.51 2.06 -15.24
C ASP A 313 14.52 1.28 -14.36
N LYS A 314 14.92 0.92 -13.14
CA LYS A 314 14.20 0.12 -12.15
C LYS A 314 12.81 0.67 -11.84
N ILE A 315 11.86 -0.21 -11.56
CA ILE A 315 10.55 0.14 -11.05
C ILE A 315 10.42 -0.40 -9.62
N HIS A 316 10.66 0.48 -8.65
CA HIS A 316 10.47 0.22 -7.23
C HIS A 316 9.04 0.55 -6.79
N ALA A 317 8.47 1.59 -7.36
CA ALA A 317 7.15 2.12 -6.98
C ALA A 317 6.04 1.06 -7.09
N THR A 318 5.13 1.05 -6.10
CA THR A 318 3.85 0.35 -6.22
C THR A 318 2.96 1.08 -7.24
N PRO A 319 2.38 0.38 -8.23
CA PRO A 319 1.49 1.02 -9.19
C PRO A 319 0.20 1.56 -8.54
N GLY A 320 -0.27 2.73 -8.98
CA GLY A 320 -1.58 3.26 -8.64
C GLY A 320 -2.56 3.08 -9.80
N ILE A 321 -3.78 2.59 -9.54
CA ILE A 321 -4.81 2.39 -10.57
C ILE A 321 -5.87 3.48 -10.44
N ALA A 322 -5.96 4.35 -11.43
CA ALA A 322 -6.96 5.42 -11.48
C ALA A 322 -8.37 4.86 -11.73
N SER A 323 -9.42 5.63 -11.36
CA SER A 323 -10.82 5.19 -11.53
C SER A 323 -11.23 4.97 -12.98
N ASN A 324 -10.51 5.55 -13.94
CA ASN A 324 -10.68 5.30 -15.38
C ASN A 324 -9.82 4.14 -15.91
N GLY A 325 -9.18 3.37 -15.02
CA GLY A 325 -8.41 2.17 -15.33
C GLY A 325 -6.97 2.41 -15.77
N LEU A 326 -6.48 3.65 -15.87
CA LEU A 326 -5.07 3.91 -16.15
C LEU A 326 -4.20 3.48 -14.96
N ILE A 327 -3.11 2.81 -15.27
CA ILE A 327 -2.08 2.40 -14.31
C ILE A 327 -1.00 3.49 -14.32
N LEU A 328 -0.75 4.08 -13.16
CA LEU A 328 0.31 5.07 -12.95
C LEU A 328 1.43 4.42 -12.16
N VAL A 329 2.66 4.58 -12.62
CA VAL A 329 3.84 4.04 -11.92
C VAL A 329 5.05 4.95 -12.13
N GLY A 330 5.79 5.17 -11.06
CA GLY A 330 7.10 5.82 -11.09
C GLY A 330 8.21 4.84 -11.42
N ALA A 331 9.31 5.35 -11.96
CA ALA A 331 10.53 4.59 -12.17
C ALA A 331 11.78 5.44 -11.82
N GLN A 332 12.91 4.78 -11.61
CA GLN A 332 14.20 5.43 -11.30
C GLN A 332 14.83 6.12 -12.53
N ASP A 333 14.17 6.06 -13.70
CA ASP A 333 14.48 6.88 -14.87
C ASP A 333 13.90 8.30 -14.79
N GLU A 334 13.46 8.72 -13.60
CA GLU A 334 12.93 10.06 -13.32
C GLU A 334 11.58 10.36 -14.03
N HIS A 335 10.79 9.34 -14.39
CA HIS A 335 9.53 9.50 -15.08
C HIS A 335 8.34 8.88 -14.35
N LEU A 336 7.21 9.57 -14.47
CA LEU A 336 5.89 9.02 -14.16
C LEU A 336 5.26 8.48 -15.45
N TYR A 337 4.91 7.22 -15.47
CA TYR A 337 4.27 6.52 -16.58
C TYR A 337 2.77 6.40 -16.38
N ALA A 338 1.98 6.53 -17.45
CA ALA A 338 0.59 6.14 -17.50
C ALA A 338 0.36 5.10 -18.59
N ILE A 339 -0.11 3.93 -18.17
CA ILE A 339 -0.26 2.75 -19.01
C ILE A 339 -1.72 2.31 -18.98
N ALA A 340 -2.29 2.01 -20.15
CA ALA A 340 -3.64 1.48 -20.22
C ALA A 340 -3.69 -0.01 -19.80
N PRO A 341 -4.85 -0.57 -19.44
CA PRO A 341 -4.99 -1.98 -19.05
C PRO A 341 -4.53 -2.99 -20.12
N ASP A 342 -4.49 -2.57 -21.38
CA ASP A 342 -3.99 -3.38 -22.49
C ASP A 342 -2.46 -3.34 -22.68
N GLY A 343 -1.74 -2.61 -21.83
CA GLY A 343 -0.30 -2.42 -21.89
C GLY A 343 0.15 -1.26 -22.79
N THR A 344 -0.78 -0.50 -23.36
CA THR A 344 -0.43 0.66 -24.20
C THR A 344 0.04 1.83 -23.34
N LEU A 345 1.27 2.30 -23.55
CA LEU A 345 1.75 3.54 -22.97
C LEU A 345 0.92 4.72 -23.51
N ARG A 346 0.26 5.44 -22.60
CA ARG A 346 -0.54 6.61 -22.94
C ARG A 346 0.28 7.88 -22.92
N TRP A 347 1.07 8.05 -21.87
CA TRP A 347 1.99 9.16 -21.72
C TRP A 347 3.05 8.84 -20.67
N LEU A 348 4.12 9.60 -20.69
CA LEU A 348 5.10 9.71 -19.63
C LEU A 348 5.45 11.19 -19.43
N VAL A 349 5.80 11.56 -18.21
CA VAL A 349 6.22 12.93 -17.87
C VAL A 349 7.43 12.88 -16.92
N PRO A 350 8.44 13.77 -17.12
CA PRO A 350 9.58 13.84 -16.21
C PRO A 350 9.15 14.42 -14.86
N VAL A 351 9.78 13.92 -13.79
CA VAL A 351 9.55 14.37 -12.41
C VAL A 351 10.82 14.88 -11.71
N GLY A 352 12.01 14.70 -12.30
CA GLY A 352 13.26 15.31 -11.86
C GLY A 352 14.04 14.58 -10.78
N GLY A 353 13.67 13.34 -10.47
CA GLY A 353 14.40 12.45 -9.55
C GLY A 353 13.79 11.06 -9.54
N ASP A 354 14.49 10.09 -8.99
CA ASP A 354 13.99 8.72 -8.86
C ASP A 354 12.61 8.73 -8.20
N LEU A 355 11.65 8.05 -8.82
CA LEU A 355 10.27 8.03 -8.36
C LEU A 355 9.92 6.65 -7.80
N ASP A 356 10.31 6.42 -6.56
CA ASP A 356 10.08 5.18 -5.83
C ASP A 356 8.72 5.15 -5.10
N THR A 357 8.05 6.30 -5.03
CA THR A 357 6.77 6.44 -4.34
C THR A 357 5.57 6.11 -5.23
N THR A 358 4.49 5.62 -4.60
CA THR A 358 3.21 5.41 -5.28
C THR A 358 2.53 6.76 -5.56
N PRO A 359 2.11 7.05 -6.81
CA PRO A 359 1.37 8.27 -7.12
C PRO A 359 0.03 8.33 -6.38
N ALA A 360 -0.28 9.45 -5.72
CA ALA A 360 -1.62 9.71 -5.20
C ALA A 360 -2.47 10.46 -6.24
N ILE A 361 -3.75 10.06 -6.39
CA ILE A 361 -4.64 10.65 -7.40
C ILE A 361 -5.84 11.30 -6.69
N GLY A 362 -5.96 12.61 -6.76
CA GLY A 362 -7.08 13.34 -6.21
C GLY A 362 -8.41 13.04 -6.94
N ARG A 363 -9.52 13.30 -6.27
CA ARG A 363 -10.87 13.11 -6.85
C ARG A 363 -11.10 13.91 -8.13
N ASP A 364 -10.39 15.03 -8.27
CA ASP A 364 -10.43 15.93 -9.44
C ASP A 364 -9.46 15.52 -10.55
N GLY A 365 -8.74 14.42 -10.37
CA GLY A 365 -7.76 13.90 -11.31
C GLY A 365 -6.35 14.49 -11.18
N THR A 366 -6.09 15.34 -10.20
CA THR A 366 -4.74 15.82 -9.91
C THR A 366 -3.89 14.66 -9.38
N ILE A 367 -2.71 14.49 -9.95
CA ILE A 367 -1.74 13.46 -9.54
C ILE A 367 -0.66 14.13 -8.68
N TYR A 368 -0.42 13.57 -7.50
CA TYR A 368 0.64 14.00 -6.59
C TYR A 368 1.73 12.93 -6.56
N VAL A 369 2.97 13.35 -6.80
CA VAL A 369 4.17 12.50 -6.74
C VAL A 369 5.25 13.20 -5.94
N ALA A 370 6.13 12.42 -5.33
CA ALA A 370 7.30 12.92 -4.67
C ALA A 370 8.42 11.88 -4.77
N GLY A 371 9.67 12.31 -4.85
CA GLY A 371 10.80 11.42 -5.07
C GLY A 371 12.11 12.02 -4.57
N ASP A 372 13.21 11.56 -5.15
CA ASP A 372 14.57 11.88 -4.71
C ASP A 372 15.00 13.31 -5.00
N ASP A 373 14.27 14.04 -5.85
CA ASP A 373 14.45 15.48 -6.07
C ASP A 373 14.06 16.35 -4.86
N ALA A 374 13.58 15.73 -3.79
CA ALA A 374 13.08 16.40 -2.58
C ALA A 374 11.93 17.37 -2.85
N HIS A 375 11.06 17.06 -3.80
CA HIS A 375 9.87 17.85 -4.10
C HIS A 375 8.59 17.03 -4.04
N LEU A 376 7.53 17.64 -3.50
CA LEU A 376 6.16 17.19 -3.75
C LEU A 376 5.64 17.96 -4.96
N GLN A 377 5.19 17.24 -5.97
CA GLN A 377 4.76 17.80 -7.25
C GLN A 377 3.33 17.43 -7.56
N ALA A 378 2.58 18.32 -8.19
CA ALA A 378 1.22 18.08 -8.66
C ALA A 378 1.12 18.25 -10.18
N PHE A 379 0.44 17.31 -10.82
CA PHE A 379 0.22 17.26 -12.27
C PHE A 379 -1.27 17.19 -12.59
N ARG A 380 -1.69 17.97 -13.64
CA ARG A 380 -3.08 18.00 -14.09
C ARG A 380 -3.21 18.20 -15.60
#